data_c3478f8fd889a1c362003c8da1667f32
#
_entry.id   c3478f8fd889a1c362003c8da1667f32
#
_cell.length_a   1.000
_cell.length_b   1.000
_cell.length_c   1.000
_cell.angle_alpha   90.00
_cell.angle_beta   90.00
_cell.angle_gamma   90.00
#
_symmetry.space_group_name_H-M   'P 1'
#
loop_
_entity.id
_entity.type
_entity.pdbx_description
1 polymer ?
#
loop_
_entity_poly.entity_id
_entity_poly.type
_entity_poly.pdbx_seq_one_letter_code
_entity_poly.pdbx_strand_id
1 'polypeptide(L)'
;YFGPMDGHDIGQMLGTFEAVRAMKGPRIVHVITQKGKGFPAGEHAAGEKWHALPPGYEPSTGKPVNASSTKPAYTKVFGRGLAELAAEDERVVTITAAMPSGTGTDAVAKAHPSRFFDVGIAEAHAVTFAAGLATRGSRPVVAIYSSFLQRAYDQLIHDVALQNLDVLFAIDRGGVVGPDGATHAGAF
;
A
#
# COMPACT_ATOMS: atom_id res chain seq x y z
N TYR A 1 -3.35 -30.75 5.16
CA TYR A 1 -4.05 -29.52 5.45
C TYR A 1 -4.59 -29.54 6.88
N PHE A 2 -4.34 -28.46 7.64
CA PHE A 2 -4.76 -28.28 9.03
C PHE A 2 -5.44 -26.91 9.14
N GLY A 3 -6.66 -26.89 9.65
CA GLY A 3 -7.47 -25.67 9.77
C GLY A 3 -8.76 -25.73 8.94
N PRO A 4 -9.46 -24.59 8.76
CA PRO A 4 -9.12 -23.27 9.31
C PRO A 4 -9.17 -23.26 10.85
N MET A 5 -8.25 -22.50 11.47
CA MET A 5 -8.22 -22.32 12.93
C MET A 5 -8.17 -20.84 13.29
N ASP A 6 -8.60 -20.51 14.51
CA ASP A 6 -8.54 -19.13 15.01
C ASP A 6 -7.07 -18.77 15.37
N GLY A 7 -6.51 -17.81 14.63
CA GLY A 7 -5.16 -17.30 14.88
C GLY A 7 -5.02 -16.42 16.11
N HIS A 8 -6.12 -16.14 16.82
CA HIS A 8 -6.10 -15.44 18.11
C HIS A 8 -6.18 -16.41 19.30
N ASP A 9 -6.43 -17.69 19.04
CA ASP A 9 -6.34 -18.76 20.05
C ASP A 9 -4.93 -19.36 20.07
N ILE A 10 -4.08 -18.78 20.91
CA ILE A 10 -2.67 -19.22 21.06
C ILE A 10 -2.58 -20.68 21.52
N GLY A 11 -3.48 -21.13 22.39
CA GLY A 11 -3.50 -22.51 22.87
C GLY A 11 -3.75 -23.51 21.73
N GLN A 12 -4.77 -23.26 20.90
CA GLN A 12 -5.07 -24.08 19.74
C GLN A 12 -3.91 -24.08 18.72
N MET A 13 -3.31 -22.93 18.46
CA MET A 13 -2.18 -22.83 17.55
C MET A 13 -0.96 -23.62 18.04
N LEU A 14 -0.59 -23.51 19.32
CA LEU A 14 0.53 -24.24 19.90
C LEU A 14 0.34 -25.74 19.76
N GLY A 15 -0.82 -26.27 20.16
CA GLY A 15 -1.12 -27.70 20.03
C GLY A 15 -1.06 -28.19 18.58
N THR A 16 -1.58 -27.37 17.63
CA THR A 16 -1.52 -27.71 16.21
C THR A 16 -0.07 -27.70 15.68
N PHE A 17 0.72 -26.68 16.03
CA PHE A 17 2.12 -26.61 15.58
C PHE A 17 2.98 -27.75 16.15
N GLU A 18 2.76 -28.15 17.39
CA GLU A 18 3.42 -29.33 17.98
C GLU A 18 3.11 -30.61 17.20
N ALA A 19 1.81 -30.83 16.88
CA ALA A 19 1.39 -31.99 16.11
C ALA A 19 1.98 -32.00 14.69
N VAL A 20 1.90 -30.86 14.01
CA VAL A 20 2.36 -30.71 12.61
C VAL A 20 3.89 -30.79 12.51
N ARG A 21 4.63 -30.32 13.54
CA ARG A 21 6.11 -30.35 13.53
C ARG A 21 6.67 -31.75 13.37
N ALA A 22 6.05 -32.74 13.95
CA ALA A 22 6.49 -34.14 13.93
C ALA A 22 6.22 -34.85 12.57
N MET A 23 5.36 -34.29 11.74
CA MET A 23 4.96 -34.90 10.47
C MET A 23 6.02 -34.70 9.39
N LYS A 24 6.02 -35.54 8.36
CA LYS A 24 6.88 -35.44 7.17
C LYS A 24 6.07 -34.93 5.97
N GLY A 25 6.78 -34.37 4.99
CA GLY A 25 6.20 -33.85 3.73
C GLY A 25 5.66 -32.41 3.83
N PRO A 26 5.15 -31.85 2.72
CA PRO A 26 4.53 -30.52 2.69
C PRO A 26 3.30 -30.42 3.59
N ARG A 27 3.15 -29.32 4.30
CA ARG A 27 2.04 -29.07 5.22
C ARG A 27 1.48 -27.68 5.00
N ILE A 28 0.17 -27.57 4.94
CA ILE A 28 -0.55 -26.30 4.91
C ILE A 28 -1.25 -26.15 6.26
N VAL A 29 -0.91 -25.09 6.98
CA VAL A 29 -1.61 -24.69 8.21
C VAL A 29 -2.38 -23.42 7.90
N HIS A 30 -3.71 -23.51 7.90
CA HIS A 30 -4.58 -22.40 7.60
C HIS A 30 -5.06 -21.70 8.87
N VAL A 31 -4.58 -20.50 9.08
CA VAL A 31 -4.88 -19.68 10.25
C VAL A 31 -5.70 -18.47 9.79
N ILE A 32 -6.82 -18.22 10.46
CA ILE A 32 -7.68 -17.06 10.20
C ILE A 32 -7.46 -16.05 11.30
N THR A 33 -7.15 -14.81 10.91
CA THR A 33 -6.96 -13.69 11.85
C THR A 33 -7.87 -12.52 11.49
N GLN A 34 -8.21 -11.73 12.50
CA GLN A 34 -8.85 -10.43 12.33
C GLN A 34 -7.82 -9.34 12.59
N LYS A 35 -7.55 -8.50 11.59
CA LYS A 35 -6.61 -7.38 11.76
C LYS A 35 -7.10 -6.44 12.85
N GLY A 36 -6.19 -6.07 13.77
CA GLY A 36 -6.51 -5.18 14.88
C GLY A 36 -7.22 -5.84 16.06
N LYS A 37 -7.38 -7.17 16.09
CA LYS A 37 -8.03 -7.92 17.19
C LYS A 37 -7.49 -7.53 18.56
N GLY A 38 -8.41 -7.19 19.48
CA GLY A 38 -8.07 -6.71 20.82
C GLY A 38 -7.88 -5.18 20.92
N PHE A 39 -7.89 -4.47 19.78
CA PHE A 39 -7.83 -3.01 19.75
C PHE A 39 -9.08 -2.46 19.03
N PRO A 40 -10.11 -1.97 19.76
CA PRO A 40 -11.41 -1.62 19.16
C PRO A 40 -11.31 -0.62 18.01
N ALA A 41 -10.41 0.38 18.11
CA ALA A 41 -10.18 1.33 17.02
C ALA A 41 -9.57 0.67 15.77
N GLY A 42 -8.81 -0.41 15.94
CA GLY A 42 -8.22 -1.20 14.85
C GLY A 42 -9.20 -2.19 14.24
N GLU A 43 -10.00 -2.86 15.06
CA GLU A 43 -10.99 -3.84 14.61
C GLU A 43 -12.05 -3.25 13.67
N HIS A 44 -12.44 -2.00 13.91
CA HIS A 44 -13.47 -1.30 13.13
C HIS A 44 -12.90 -0.36 12.06
N ALA A 45 -11.57 -0.34 11.89
CA ALA A 45 -10.95 0.54 10.91
C ALA A 45 -10.96 -0.09 9.52
N ALA A 46 -11.30 0.72 8.51
CA ALA A 46 -11.20 0.32 7.12
C ALA A 46 -9.75 0.38 6.61
N GLY A 47 -9.35 -0.64 5.87
CA GLY A 47 -8.11 -0.63 5.07
C GLY A 47 -6.82 -0.60 5.89
N GLU A 48 -5.94 0.33 5.54
CA GLU A 48 -4.57 0.43 6.08
C GLU A 48 -4.47 1.06 7.46
N LYS A 49 -5.55 1.69 7.93
CA LYS A 49 -5.56 2.39 9.22
C LYS A 49 -5.14 1.44 10.34
N TRP A 50 -4.27 1.93 11.22
CA TRP A 50 -3.72 1.13 12.32
C TRP A 50 -2.82 -0.05 11.90
N HIS A 51 -2.27 -0.01 10.70
CA HIS A 51 -1.16 -0.92 10.34
C HIS A 51 0.03 -0.73 11.28
N ALA A 52 0.32 0.51 11.67
CA ALA A 52 1.17 0.88 12.77
C ALA A 52 0.52 2.01 13.56
N LEU A 53 0.81 2.12 14.87
CA LEU A 53 0.36 3.24 15.68
C LEU A 53 1.26 4.44 15.40
N PRO A 54 0.75 5.55 14.80
CA PRO A 54 1.59 6.71 14.52
C PRO A 54 2.06 7.39 15.80
N PRO A 55 3.23 8.05 15.82
CA PRO A 55 3.64 8.88 16.94
C PRO A 55 2.58 9.95 17.26
N GLY A 56 2.37 10.21 18.53
CA GLY A 56 1.40 11.21 18.99
C GLY A 56 -0.03 10.72 19.11
N TYR A 57 -0.24 9.41 19.09
CA TYR A 57 -1.53 8.78 19.41
C TYR A 57 -1.46 8.03 20.74
N GLU A 58 -2.57 8.08 21.47
CA GLU A 58 -2.76 7.30 22.71
C GLU A 58 -2.98 5.83 22.35
N PRO A 59 -2.11 4.89 22.82
CA PRO A 59 -2.20 3.49 22.45
C PRO A 59 -3.52 2.80 22.84
N SER A 60 -4.10 3.21 23.98
CA SER A 60 -5.31 2.58 24.51
C SER A 60 -6.59 2.99 23.77
N THR A 61 -6.63 4.18 23.20
CA THR A 61 -7.84 4.78 22.61
C THR A 61 -7.74 5.03 21.12
N GLY A 62 -6.53 5.05 20.55
CA GLY A 62 -6.29 5.47 19.19
C GLY A 62 -6.61 6.94 18.91
N LYS A 63 -6.66 7.77 19.94
CA LYS A 63 -6.92 9.22 19.80
C LYS A 63 -5.60 10.00 19.73
N PRO A 64 -5.55 11.09 18.94
CA PRO A 64 -4.37 11.94 18.92
C PRO A 64 -4.15 12.60 20.29
N VAL A 65 -2.91 12.56 20.79
CA VAL A 65 -2.50 13.17 22.07
C VAL A 65 -2.27 14.67 21.91
N ASN A 66 -1.78 15.09 20.75
CA ASN A 66 -1.51 16.48 20.43
C ASN A 66 -2.24 16.91 19.15
N ALA A 67 -2.48 18.22 19.03
CA ALA A 67 -3.00 18.78 17.80
C ALA A 67 -2.04 18.47 16.63
N SER A 68 -2.57 17.99 15.52
CA SER A 68 -1.78 17.73 14.31
C SER A 68 -1.09 19.02 13.85
N SER A 69 0.06 18.87 13.18
CA SER A 69 0.75 19.97 12.50
C SER A 69 -0.25 20.77 11.65
N THR A 70 -0.15 22.09 11.71
CA THR A 70 -0.96 22.99 10.86
C THR A 70 -0.56 22.95 9.40
N LYS A 71 0.63 22.39 9.12
CA LYS A 71 1.14 22.25 7.74
C LYS A 71 0.78 20.87 7.18
N PRO A 72 0.19 20.82 5.98
CA PRO A 72 -0.13 19.53 5.34
C PRO A 72 1.17 18.79 4.96
N ALA A 73 1.16 17.47 5.08
CA ALA A 73 2.23 16.63 4.54
C ALA A 73 2.28 16.73 3.00
N TYR A 74 3.46 16.58 2.41
CA TYR A 74 3.64 16.59 0.94
C TYR A 74 2.70 15.57 0.24
N THR A 75 2.57 14.39 0.79
CA THR A 75 1.63 13.36 0.33
C THR A 75 0.19 13.87 0.19
N LYS A 76 -0.29 14.70 1.14
CA LYS A 76 -1.64 15.28 1.07
C LYS A 76 -1.74 16.40 0.03
N VAL A 77 -0.68 17.16 -0.17
CA VAL A 77 -0.62 18.19 -1.22
C VAL A 77 -0.62 17.52 -2.60
N PHE A 78 0.21 16.50 -2.79
CA PHE A 78 0.27 15.71 -4.01
C PHE A 78 -1.09 15.07 -4.34
N GLY A 79 -1.70 14.36 -3.38
CA GLY A 79 -2.98 13.67 -3.62
C GLY A 79 -4.11 14.62 -3.99
N ARG A 80 -4.16 15.82 -3.38
CA ARG A 80 -5.14 16.85 -3.74
C ARG A 80 -4.90 17.37 -5.16
N GLY A 81 -3.66 17.76 -5.49
CA GLY A 81 -3.33 18.25 -6.83
C GLY A 81 -3.55 17.18 -7.91
N LEU A 82 -3.29 15.92 -7.61
CA LEU A 82 -3.57 14.82 -8.54
C LEU A 82 -5.08 14.62 -8.76
N ALA A 83 -5.89 14.77 -7.74
CA ALA A 83 -7.35 14.69 -7.87
C ALA A 83 -7.92 15.88 -8.67
N GLU A 84 -7.37 17.08 -8.50
CA GLU A 84 -7.70 18.27 -9.29
C GLU A 84 -7.31 18.05 -10.76
N LEU A 85 -6.10 17.57 -11.03
CA LEU A 85 -5.63 17.25 -12.40
C LEU A 85 -6.52 16.18 -13.06
N ALA A 86 -6.91 15.16 -12.31
CA ALA A 86 -7.82 14.13 -12.81
C ALA A 86 -9.24 14.65 -13.08
N ALA A 87 -9.67 15.73 -12.44
CA ALA A 87 -10.93 16.41 -12.76
C ALA A 87 -10.84 17.20 -14.09
N GLU A 88 -9.68 17.76 -14.40
CA GLU A 88 -9.43 18.55 -15.60
C GLU A 88 -9.14 17.68 -16.85
N ASP A 89 -8.48 16.54 -16.68
CA ASP A 89 -8.11 15.63 -17.76
C ASP A 89 -8.59 14.19 -17.47
N GLU A 90 -9.59 13.74 -18.22
CA GLU A 90 -10.16 12.39 -18.07
C GLU A 90 -9.18 11.26 -18.41
N ARG A 91 -8.09 11.54 -19.11
CA ARG A 91 -7.04 10.57 -19.43
C ARG A 91 -6.17 10.24 -18.24
N VAL A 92 -6.16 11.08 -17.20
CA VAL A 92 -5.38 10.84 -15.98
C VAL A 92 -5.97 9.67 -15.22
N VAL A 93 -5.13 8.66 -15.02
CA VAL A 93 -5.43 7.43 -14.30
C VAL A 93 -4.37 7.23 -13.21
N THR A 94 -4.79 6.87 -12.02
CA THR A 94 -3.89 6.72 -10.86
C THR A 94 -3.78 5.26 -10.46
N ILE A 95 -2.55 4.81 -10.26
CA ILE A 95 -2.23 3.43 -9.90
C ILE A 95 -1.34 3.44 -8.66
N THR A 96 -1.62 2.57 -7.71
CA THR A 96 -0.74 2.32 -6.56
C THR A 96 -0.70 0.81 -6.25
N ALA A 97 0.26 0.39 -5.43
CA ALA A 97 0.44 -1.00 -5.04
C ALA A 97 0.28 -1.15 -3.51
N ALA A 98 -0.97 -1.23 -3.04
CA ALA A 98 -1.38 -1.34 -1.63
C ALA A 98 -0.94 -0.14 -0.75
N MET A 99 -0.80 1.07 -1.33
CA MET A 99 -0.31 2.25 -0.62
C MET A 99 -1.19 3.51 -0.83
N PRO A 100 -2.54 3.43 -0.89
CA PRO A 100 -3.34 4.59 -1.26
C PRO A 100 -3.19 5.75 -0.27
N SER A 101 -3.23 5.51 1.02
CA SER A 101 -3.08 6.56 2.04
C SER A 101 -1.63 7.05 2.14
N GLY A 102 -0.68 6.14 2.00
CA GLY A 102 0.75 6.43 2.09
C GLY A 102 1.28 7.27 0.93
N THR A 103 0.70 7.15 -0.25
CA THR A 103 1.02 7.96 -1.44
C THR A 103 0.07 9.15 -1.64
N GLY A 104 -1.01 9.25 -0.84
CA GLY A 104 -2.04 10.29 -0.98
C GLY A 104 -3.03 10.05 -2.12
N THR A 105 -2.93 8.93 -2.82
CA THR A 105 -3.83 8.59 -3.93
C THR A 105 -5.26 8.25 -3.49
N ASP A 106 -5.48 8.10 -2.16
CA ASP A 106 -6.81 8.00 -1.56
C ASP A 106 -7.73 9.19 -1.91
N ALA A 107 -7.15 10.35 -2.21
CA ALA A 107 -7.90 11.52 -2.69
C ALA A 107 -8.53 11.25 -4.07
N VAL A 108 -7.77 10.66 -5.00
CA VAL A 108 -8.27 10.27 -6.33
C VAL A 108 -9.26 9.12 -6.23
N ALA A 109 -9.00 8.13 -5.37
CA ALA A 109 -9.92 7.03 -5.12
C ALA A 109 -11.32 7.50 -4.71
N LYS A 110 -11.40 8.56 -3.91
CA LYS A 110 -12.67 9.16 -3.48
C LYS A 110 -13.34 9.98 -4.56
N ALA A 111 -12.57 10.81 -5.28
CA ALA A 111 -13.11 11.74 -6.26
C ALA A 111 -13.41 11.07 -7.61
N HIS A 112 -12.56 10.12 -8.02
CA HIS A 112 -12.59 9.48 -9.34
C HIS A 112 -12.37 7.96 -9.23
N PRO A 113 -13.26 7.19 -8.58
CA PRO A 113 -13.05 5.76 -8.28
C PRO A 113 -12.86 4.88 -9.52
N SER A 114 -13.43 5.25 -10.67
CA SER A 114 -13.27 4.51 -11.93
C SER A 114 -11.92 4.72 -12.61
N ARG A 115 -11.11 5.67 -12.13
CA ARG A 115 -9.78 6.01 -12.65
C ARG A 115 -8.69 5.85 -11.59
N PHE A 116 -9.01 5.12 -10.53
CA PHE A 116 -8.08 4.73 -9.49
C PHE A 116 -7.97 3.20 -9.43
N PHE A 117 -6.74 2.69 -9.40
CA PHE A 117 -6.44 1.27 -9.33
C PHE A 117 -5.42 0.98 -8.23
N ASP A 118 -5.83 0.18 -7.26
CA ASP A 118 -4.92 -0.44 -6.30
C ASP A 118 -4.70 -1.88 -6.73
N VAL A 119 -3.49 -2.20 -7.16
CA VAL A 119 -3.14 -3.53 -7.67
C VAL A 119 -2.71 -4.50 -6.58
N GLY A 120 -2.84 -4.11 -5.30
CA GLY A 120 -2.28 -4.88 -4.19
C GLY A 120 -0.75 -4.79 -4.15
N ILE A 121 -0.09 -5.69 -3.42
CA ILE A 121 1.39 -5.72 -3.32
C ILE A 121 1.95 -6.38 -4.60
N ALA A 122 1.87 -5.65 -5.72
CA ALA A 122 2.24 -6.13 -7.04
C ALA A 122 2.83 -4.99 -7.90
N GLU A 123 3.97 -4.45 -7.49
CA GLU A 123 4.60 -3.28 -8.10
C GLU A 123 4.97 -3.51 -9.57
N ALA A 124 5.46 -4.69 -9.91
CA ALA A 124 5.75 -5.07 -11.30
C ALA A 124 4.48 -5.01 -12.17
N HIS A 125 3.36 -5.53 -11.65
CA HIS A 125 2.07 -5.44 -12.35
C HIS A 125 1.60 -3.99 -12.50
N ALA A 126 1.78 -3.14 -11.47
CA ALA A 126 1.42 -1.73 -11.55
C ALA A 126 2.08 -1.02 -12.74
N VAL A 127 3.37 -1.28 -12.95
CA VAL A 127 4.15 -0.66 -14.05
C VAL A 127 3.74 -1.20 -15.41
N THR A 128 3.61 -2.52 -15.57
CA THR A 128 3.13 -3.13 -16.83
C THR A 128 1.71 -2.69 -17.17
N PHE A 129 0.83 -2.61 -16.18
CA PHE A 129 -0.54 -2.14 -16.35
C PHE A 129 -0.58 -0.67 -16.80
N ALA A 130 0.25 0.18 -16.18
CA ALA A 130 0.39 1.58 -16.61
C ALA A 130 0.88 1.69 -18.06
N ALA A 131 1.88 0.88 -18.45
CA ALA A 131 2.35 0.82 -19.83
C ALA A 131 1.21 0.48 -20.81
N GLY A 132 0.42 -0.54 -20.48
CA GLY A 132 -0.74 -0.93 -21.29
C GLY A 132 -1.78 0.19 -21.43
N LEU A 133 -2.09 0.93 -20.36
CA LEU A 133 -2.99 2.09 -20.41
C LEU A 133 -2.42 3.23 -21.25
N ALA A 134 -1.13 3.51 -21.15
CA ALA A 134 -0.46 4.55 -21.93
C ALA A 134 -0.53 4.26 -23.42
N THR A 135 -0.42 3.01 -23.87
CA THR A 135 -0.59 2.63 -25.30
C THR A 135 -1.98 2.97 -25.86
N ARG A 136 -2.97 3.15 -24.98
CA ARG A 136 -4.36 3.52 -25.35
C ARG A 136 -4.67 4.99 -25.14
N GLY A 137 -3.66 5.82 -24.90
CA GLY A 137 -3.80 7.27 -24.77
C GLY A 137 -4.17 7.75 -23.37
N SER A 138 -4.22 6.88 -22.37
CA SER A 138 -4.32 7.30 -20.97
C SER A 138 -3.01 7.96 -20.51
N ARG A 139 -3.09 8.74 -19.44
CA ARG A 139 -1.95 9.38 -18.75
C ARG A 139 -1.82 8.76 -17.35
N PRO A 140 -1.21 7.59 -17.24
CA PRO A 140 -1.11 6.91 -15.95
C PRO A 140 -0.09 7.57 -15.04
N VAL A 141 -0.48 7.74 -13.78
CA VAL A 141 0.37 8.17 -12.67
C VAL A 141 0.53 6.99 -11.73
N VAL A 142 1.74 6.44 -11.66
CA VAL A 142 2.09 5.31 -10.79
C VAL A 142 2.72 5.87 -9.53
N ALA A 143 2.00 5.79 -8.39
CA ALA A 143 2.45 6.30 -7.11
C ALA A 143 2.92 5.14 -6.22
N ILE A 144 4.23 5.04 -6.03
CA ILE A 144 4.91 3.92 -5.35
C ILE A 144 6.04 4.46 -4.45
N TYR A 145 6.33 3.80 -3.33
CA TYR A 145 7.50 4.10 -2.51
C TYR A 145 8.79 3.73 -3.24
N SER A 146 9.83 4.53 -3.06
CA SER A 146 11.13 4.35 -3.71
C SER A 146 11.71 2.94 -3.52
N SER A 147 11.70 2.43 -2.29
CA SER A 147 12.20 1.08 -1.97
C SER A 147 11.38 -0.04 -2.61
N PHE A 148 10.09 0.16 -2.86
CA PHE A 148 9.22 -0.85 -3.47
C PHE A 148 9.27 -0.82 -4.99
N LEU A 149 9.57 0.30 -5.61
CA LEU A 149 9.73 0.42 -7.06
C LEU A 149 10.87 -0.47 -7.59
N GLN A 150 11.82 -0.86 -6.75
CA GLN A 150 12.86 -1.84 -7.13
C GLN A 150 12.28 -3.16 -7.68
N ARG A 151 11.11 -3.60 -7.20
CA ARG A 151 10.44 -4.81 -7.71
C ARG A 151 9.92 -4.68 -9.13
N ALA A 152 9.87 -3.49 -9.66
CA ALA A 152 9.39 -3.19 -11.01
C ALA A 152 10.48 -2.59 -11.91
N TYR A 153 11.76 -2.77 -11.56
CA TYR A 153 12.88 -2.19 -12.29
C TYR A 153 12.93 -2.67 -13.75
N ASP A 154 12.75 -3.97 -13.96
CA ASP A 154 12.70 -4.56 -15.29
C ASP A 154 11.52 -4.02 -16.11
N GLN A 155 10.33 -3.97 -15.55
CA GLN A 155 9.13 -3.47 -16.21
C GLN A 155 9.24 -1.98 -16.54
N LEU A 156 9.89 -1.20 -15.68
CA LEU A 156 10.12 0.22 -15.93
C LEU A 156 10.99 0.41 -17.19
N ILE A 157 12.04 -0.39 -17.35
CA ILE A 157 12.92 -0.34 -18.51
C ILE A 157 12.21 -0.94 -19.74
N HIS A 158 11.76 -2.18 -19.64
CA HIS A 158 11.27 -2.96 -20.77
C HIS A 158 9.89 -2.50 -21.26
N ASP A 159 8.94 -2.32 -20.31
CA ASP A 159 7.56 -2.07 -20.68
C ASP A 159 7.27 -0.57 -20.91
N VAL A 160 8.03 0.32 -20.28
CA VAL A 160 7.79 1.76 -20.37
C VAL A 160 8.88 2.46 -21.16
N ALA A 161 10.13 2.41 -20.70
CA ALA A 161 11.20 3.25 -21.24
C ALA A 161 11.59 2.85 -22.68
N LEU A 162 11.77 1.57 -22.97
CA LEU A 162 12.09 1.08 -24.32
C LEU A 162 11.01 1.38 -25.35
N GLN A 163 9.75 1.44 -24.92
CA GLN A 163 8.62 1.76 -25.76
C GLN A 163 8.32 3.27 -25.83
N ASN A 164 9.08 4.07 -25.10
CA ASN A 164 8.89 5.52 -24.97
C ASN A 164 7.45 5.91 -24.61
N LEU A 165 6.86 5.21 -23.63
CA LEU A 165 5.49 5.42 -23.19
C LEU A 165 5.39 6.55 -22.16
N ASP A 166 4.32 7.31 -22.22
CA ASP A 166 4.05 8.46 -21.36
C ASP A 166 3.45 8.00 -20.01
N VAL A 167 4.30 7.55 -19.10
CA VAL A 167 3.96 7.12 -17.74
C VAL A 167 4.67 8.00 -16.73
N LEU A 168 3.91 8.63 -15.82
CA LEU A 168 4.48 9.40 -14.72
C LEU A 168 4.67 8.52 -13.48
N PHE A 169 5.89 8.51 -12.93
CA PHE A 169 6.21 7.85 -11.67
C PHE A 169 6.29 8.87 -10.54
N ALA A 170 5.34 8.81 -9.61
CA ALA A 170 5.37 9.58 -8.38
C ALA A 170 6.02 8.76 -7.28
N ILE A 171 7.31 8.98 -7.07
CA ILE A 171 8.14 8.20 -6.14
C ILE A 171 8.08 8.86 -4.76
N ASP A 172 7.35 8.23 -3.84
CA ASP A 172 7.28 8.67 -2.44
C ASP A 172 8.42 8.04 -1.62
N ARG A 173 8.77 8.61 -0.49
CA ARG A 173 9.88 8.20 0.40
C ARG A 173 11.24 8.15 -0.31
N GLY A 174 11.46 8.97 -1.30
CA GLY A 174 12.78 9.16 -1.92
C GLY A 174 13.71 9.93 -0.99
N GLY A 175 14.79 9.32 -0.50
CA GLY A 175 15.74 9.91 0.42
C GLY A 175 15.49 9.55 1.88
N VAL A 176 16.02 10.38 2.80
CA VAL A 176 15.86 10.20 4.25
C VAL A 176 14.57 10.85 4.70
N VAL A 177 13.54 10.07 4.89
CA VAL A 177 12.20 10.54 5.23
C VAL A 177 11.55 9.74 6.35
N GLY A 178 11.07 10.46 7.35
CA GLY A 178 10.19 9.96 8.38
C GLY A 178 10.72 8.80 9.23
N PRO A 179 9.83 8.16 9.97
CA PRO A 179 10.17 7.07 10.89
C PRO A 179 10.15 5.68 10.25
N ASP A 180 9.86 5.54 8.97
CA ASP A 180 9.59 4.25 8.33
C ASP A 180 10.81 3.32 8.23
N GLY A 181 12.03 3.86 8.31
CA GLY A 181 13.27 3.10 8.24
C GLY A 181 13.63 2.60 6.84
N ALA A 182 14.74 1.86 6.75
CA ALA A 182 15.39 1.46 5.50
C ALA A 182 14.53 0.56 4.60
N THR A 183 13.50 -0.09 5.12
CA THR A 183 12.62 -0.95 4.32
C THR A 183 11.58 -0.18 3.50
N HIS A 184 11.29 1.07 3.89
CA HIS A 184 10.23 1.89 3.30
C HIS A 184 10.72 3.22 2.75
N ALA A 185 11.93 3.62 3.10
CA ALA A 185 12.53 4.87 2.67
C ALA A 185 13.95 4.62 2.17
N GLY A 186 14.37 5.32 1.16
CA GLY A 186 15.71 5.17 0.62
C GLY A 186 16.05 6.20 -0.43
N ALA A 187 17.36 6.44 -0.58
CA ALA A 187 17.97 7.11 -1.71
C ALA A 187 18.95 6.11 -2.33
N PHE A 188 18.82 5.86 -3.59
CA PHE A 188 19.69 4.95 -4.35
C PHE A 188 20.51 5.77 -5.33
#